data_65fbff00c51bd5be5a55dd5de36e04ff
#
_entry.id   65fbff00c51bd5be5a55dd5de36e04ff
#
_cell.length_a   1.000
_cell.length_b   1.000
_cell.length_c   1.000
_cell.angle_alpha   90.00
_cell.angle_beta   90.00
_cell.angle_gamma   90.00
#
_symmetry.space_group_name_H-M   'P 1'
#
loop_
_entity.id
_entity.type
_entity.pdbx_description
1 polymer ?
#
loop_
_entity_poly.entity_id
_entity_poly.type
_entity_poly.pdbx_seq_one_letter_code
_entity_poly.pdbx_strand_id
1 'polypeptide(L)'
;MREEESVHVRCAIGVAPLGLGFDDTGSALEAVERTALQARLRSDGVQTYLAPSQAEQQEQLRLVEGQLELAYQPIVAVAGGDTAQYQVLLRLRQADGTLLSAGQVIPAAEAAGRIADLDQQVMDHALGLLHLYQHASPPLRLFVSQSPRTLARDAFADWLLKALVERGVAGQSLIVDLRLDDALIHAVTVEQFCAKLMPAGVQFCLSQFEPGDEANALLAQLPLSFVRMANRFADAHGNAAVRDELRGVIDIAHQRGLQIIGQRIEDPQAAAAMWMSGVDFIQGNLVQTVGKELDFDFTSAVL
;
A
#
# COMPACT_ATOMS: atom_id res chain seq x y z
N MET A 1 -16.49 46.66 10.97
CA MET A 1 -15.29 46.31 10.17
C MET A 1 -15.24 44.81 10.16
N ARG A 2 -15.40 44.16 9.00
CA ARG A 2 -15.17 42.72 8.82
C ARG A 2 -13.66 42.54 8.67
N GLU A 3 -13.03 41.77 9.56
CA GLU A 3 -11.66 41.32 9.37
C GLU A 3 -11.62 40.47 8.08
N GLU A 4 -10.81 40.89 7.11
CA GLU A 4 -10.51 40.08 5.93
C GLU A 4 -9.55 38.95 6.37
N GLU A 5 -10.06 37.76 6.53
CA GLU A 5 -9.22 36.56 6.70
C GLU A 5 -8.55 36.28 5.34
N SER A 6 -7.24 36.42 5.28
CA SER A 6 -6.46 36.04 4.11
C SER A 6 -6.12 34.54 4.19
N VAL A 7 -6.62 33.75 3.25
CA VAL A 7 -6.28 32.33 3.10
C VAL A 7 -5.09 32.22 2.15
N HIS A 8 -4.00 31.65 2.64
CA HIS A 8 -2.83 31.33 1.81
C HIS A 8 -2.97 29.92 1.24
N VAL A 9 -3.25 29.84 -0.06
CA VAL A 9 -3.34 28.58 -0.78
C VAL A 9 -2.00 28.29 -1.50
N ARG A 10 -1.40 27.12 -1.25
CA ARG A 10 -0.27 26.63 -2.03
C ARG A 10 -0.78 25.62 -3.06
N CYS A 11 -0.54 25.91 -4.35
CA CYS A 11 -0.86 25.00 -5.44
C CYS A 11 0.43 24.37 -5.97
N ALA A 12 0.35 23.08 -6.34
CA ALA A 12 1.36 22.41 -7.14
C ALA A 12 0.80 22.12 -8.53
N ILE A 13 1.54 22.48 -9.57
CA ILE A 13 1.08 22.41 -10.95
C ILE A 13 2.02 21.52 -11.74
N GLY A 14 1.50 20.40 -12.26
CA GLY A 14 2.14 19.58 -13.26
C GLY A 14 1.68 19.98 -14.67
N VAL A 15 2.60 20.07 -15.61
CA VAL A 15 2.32 20.38 -17.01
C VAL A 15 2.92 19.30 -17.90
N ALA A 16 2.14 18.75 -18.83
CA ALA A 16 2.64 17.86 -19.87
C ALA A 16 2.19 18.34 -21.25
N PRO A 17 3.14 18.55 -22.20
CA PRO A 17 2.78 18.85 -23.58
C PRO A 17 2.12 17.64 -24.25
N LEU A 18 0.91 17.78 -24.79
CA LEU A 18 0.17 16.70 -25.46
C LEU A 18 0.86 16.14 -26.71
N GLY A 19 1.79 16.90 -27.29
CA GLY A 19 2.56 16.48 -28.48
C GLY A 19 3.71 15.51 -28.19
N LEU A 20 3.88 15.04 -26.96
CA LEU A 20 4.98 14.12 -26.58
C LEU A 20 4.71 12.63 -26.91
N GLY A 21 3.60 12.32 -27.60
CA GLY A 21 3.33 10.97 -28.09
C GLY A 21 2.94 9.99 -27.01
N PHE A 22 2.04 10.39 -26.11
CA PHE A 22 1.43 9.46 -25.15
C PHE A 22 0.59 8.41 -25.86
N ASP A 23 0.66 7.15 -25.42
CA ASP A 23 -0.05 6.03 -26.02
C ASP A 23 -1.58 6.16 -25.89
N ASP A 24 -2.04 6.75 -24.78
CA ASP A 24 -3.44 7.00 -24.48
C ASP A 24 -3.64 8.20 -23.53
N THR A 25 -4.89 8.57 -23.30
CA THR A 25 -5.26 9.67 -22.40
C THR A 25 -4.86 9.37 -20.93
N GLY A 26 -4.90 8.12 -20.53
CA GLY A 26 -4.52 7.69 -19.18
C GLY A 26 -3.04 7.93 -18.91
N SER A 27 -2.18 7.58 -19.86
CA SER A 27 -0.72 7.81 -19.79
C SER A 27 -0.39 9.30 -19.70
N ALA A 28 -1.12 10.14 -20.48
CA ALA A 28 -0.93 11.58 -20.42
C ALA A 28 -1.35 12.16 -19.06
N LEU A 29 -2.50 11.73 -18.53
CA LEU A 29 -3.00 12.18 -17.24
C LEU A 29 -2.05 11.79 -16.10
N GLU A 30 -1.59 10.54 -16.10
CA GLU A 30 -0.63 10.06 -15.10
C GLU A 30 0.70 10.81 -15.14
N ALA A 31 1.20 11.14 -16.34
CA ALA A 31 2.40 11.96 -16.48
C ALA A 31 2.21 13.35 -15.82
N VAL A 32 1.03 13.96 -15.99
CA VAL A 32 0.67 15.24 -15.36
C VAL A 32 0.57 15.10 -13.83
N GLU A 33 -0.12 14.09 -13.35
CA GLU A 33 -0.29 13.84 -11.90
C GLU A 33 1.06 13.61 -11.21
N ARG A 34 1.90 12.76 -11.77
CA ARG A 34 3.26 12.50 -11.27
C ARG A 34 4.10 13.78 -11.24
N THR A 35 3.98 14.60 -12.28
CA THR A 35 4.68 15.87 -12.39
C THR A 35 4.16 16.88 -11.36
N ALA A 36 2.87 16.90 -11.07
CA ALA A 36 2.27 17.72 -10.03
C ALA A 36 2.75 17.31 -8.62
N LEU A 37 2.90 16.02 -8.37
CA LEU A 37 3.48 15.53 -7.11
C LEU A 37 4.94 16.00 -6.93
N GLN A 38 5.73 15.94 -8.00
CA GLN A 38 7.11 16.46 -7.98
C GLN A 38 7.14 17.98 -7.76
N ALA A 39 6.16 18.71 -8.32
CA ALA A 39 6.06 20.16 -8.15
C ALA A 39 5.84 20.58 -6.69
N ARG A 40 5.23 19.73 -5.83
CA ARG A 40 5.08 20.00 -4.39
C ARG A 40 6.41 20.18 -3.65
N LEU A 41 7.48 19.58 -4.17
CA LEU A 41 8.82 19.65 -3.59
C LEU A 41 9.61 20.87 -4.06
N ARG A 42 9.07 21.63 -5.01
CA ARG A 42 9.73 22.81 -5.58
C ARG A 42 9.23 24.09 -4.93
N SER A 43 10.12 25.07 -4.86
CA SER A 43 9.79 26.39 -4.31
C SER A 43 8.83 27.20 -5.21
N ASP A 44 8.87 26.95 -6.53
CA ASP A 44 8.00 27.59 -7.53
C ASP A 44 6.66 26.86 -7.70
N GLY A 45 6.52 25.66 -7.15
CA GLY A 45 5.30 24.86 -7.22
C GLY A 45 4.91 24.42 -8.63
N VAL A 46 5.80 24.53 -9.63
CA VAL A 46 5.52 24.17 -11.03
C VAL A 46 6.57 23.20 -11.55
N GLN A 47 6.14 22.14 -12.21
CA GLN A 47 7.00 21.17 -12.88
C GLN A 47 6.44 20.83 -14.25
N THR A 48 7.32 20.80 -15.25
CA THR A 48 6.97 20.33 -16.60
C THR A 48 7.43 18.89 -16.77
N TYR A 49 6.56 18.05 -17.31
CA TYR A 49 6.90 16.70 -17.69
C TYR A 49 7.92 16.73 -18.83
N LEU A 50 8.99 15.98 -18.64
CA LEU A 50 9.99 15.70 -19.68
C LEU A 50 9.86 14.22 -20.01
N ALA A 51 9.64 13.91 -21.29
CA ALA A 51 9.64 12.54 -21.74
C ALA A 51 11.03 11.91 -21.45
N PRO A 52 11.09 10.71 -20.88
CA PRO A 52 12.35 10.03 -20.64
C PRO A 52 13.08 9.79 -21.96
N SER A 53 14.39 9.94 -21.94
CA SER A 53 15.24 9.59 -23.07
C SER A 53 15.17 8.10 -23.38
N GLN A 54 15.56 7.70 -24.60
CA GLN A 54 15.61 6.27 -24.95
C GLN A 54 16.48 5.46 -24.00
N ALA A 55 17.58 6.02 -23.51
CA ALA A 55 18.46 5.37 -22.55
C ALA A 55 17.77 5.17 -21.20
N GLU A 56 17.04 6.17 -20.71
CA GLU A 56 16.23 6.06 -19.48
C GLU A 56 15.09 5.06 -19.64
N GLN A 57 14.41 5.03 -20.78
CA GLN A 57 13.37 4.04 -21.07
C GLN A 57 13.92 2.62 -21.09
N GLN A 58 15.09 2.42 -21.70
CA GLN A 58 15.75 1.11 -21.71
C GLN A 58 16.17 0.68 -20.31
N GLU A 59 16.68 1.59 -19.50
CA GLU A 59 17.05 1.30 -18.11
C GLU A 59 15.82 0.95 -17.27
N GLN A 60 14.70 1.67 -17.43
CA GLN A 60 13.44 1.35 -16.76
C GLN A 60 12.92 -0.04 -17.16
N LEU A 61 12.95 -0.38 -18.46
CA LEU A 61 12.57 -1.71 -18.94
C LEU A 61 13.47 -2.79 -18.33
N ARG A 62 14.78 -2.54 -18.28
CA ARG A 62 15.73 -3.47 -17.67
C ARG A 62 15.46 -3.70 -16.18
N LEU A 63 15.07 -2.67 -15.42
CA LEU A 63 14.74 -2.79 -14.01
C LEU A 63 13.47 -3.63 -13.75
N VAL A 64 12.60 -3.77 -14.74
CA VAL A 64 11.37 -4.60 -14.63
C VAL A 64 11.52 -5.98 -15.26
N GLU A 65 12.65 -6.26 -15.89
CA GLU A 65 13.00 -7.59 -16.39
C GLU A 65 13.56 -8.44 -15.24
N GLY A 66 13.11 -9.68 -15.14
CA GLY A 66 13.63 -10.59 -14.13
C GLY A 66 12.59 -11.61 -13.66
N GLN A 67 13.04 -12.44 -12.73
CA GLN A 67 12.18 -13.43 -12.10
C GLN A 67 11.52 -12.80 -10.86
N LEU A 68 10.18 -12.85 -10.82
CA LEU A 68 9.42 -12.42 -9.65
C LEU A 68 9.73 -13.35 -8.47
N GLU A 69 10.14 -12.74 -7.37
CA GLU A 69 10.24 -13.37 -6.07
C GLU A 69 9.37 -12.59 -5.08
N LEU A 70 8.75 -13.30 -4.15
CA LEU A 70 8.03 -12.66 -3.07
C LEU A 70 8.84 -12.80 -1.78
N ALA A 71 8.73 -11.78 -0.94
CA ALA A 71 9.22 -11.82 0.43
C ALA A 71 8.07 -11.46 1.36
N TYR A 72 8.19 -11.84 2.62
CA TYR A 72 7.12 -11.75 3.59
C TYR A 72 7.62 -11.11 4.87
N GLN A 73 6.77 -10.29 5.48
CA GLN A 73 7.02 -9.78 6.82
C GLN A 73 5.78 -9.99 7.68
N PRO A 74 5.90 -10.63 8.86
CA PRO A 74 4.75 -10.90 9.71
C PRO A 74 4.14 -9.62 10.29
N ILE A 75 2.82 -9.64 10.44
CA ILE A 75 2.02 -8.62 11.10
C ILE A 75 1.40 -9.28 12.32
N VAL A 76 1.84 -8.91 13.52
CA VAL A 76 1.55 -9.64 14.76
C VAL A 76 0.57 -8.86 15.61
N ALA A 77 -0.45 -9.56 16.12
CA ALA A 77 -1.41 -8.98 17.04
C ALA A 77 -0.75 -8.69 18.40
N VAL A 78 -0.95 -7.46 18.91
CA VAL A 78 -0.37 -7.01 20.18
C VAL A 78 -0.97 -7.78 21.38
N ALA A 79 -2.25 -8.13 21.31
CA ALA A 79 -2.95 -8.88 22.34
C ALA A 79 -2.89 -10.42 22.14
N GLY A 80 -2.03 -10.89 21.21
CA GLY A 80 -2.04 -12.27 20.75
C GLY A 80 -3.15 -12.53 19.73
N GLY A 81 -3.03 -13.59 18.94
CA GLY A 81 -4.01 -13.91 17.89
C GLY A 81 -3.80 -15.30 17.30
N ASP A 82 -4.84 -15.77 16.63
CA ASP A 82 -4.93 -17.10 16.03
C ASP A 82 -4.86 -17.08 14.49
N THR A 83 -4.36 -15.97 13.92
CA THR A 83 -4.26 -15.78 12.47
C THR A 83 -2.81 -15.47 12.08
N ALA A 84 -2.27 -16.24 11.15
CA ALA A 84 -0.97 -15.96 10.54
C ALA A 84 -1.14 -14.85 9.49
N GLN A 85 -0.55 -13.68 9.71
CA GLN A 85 -0.71 -12.52 8.84
C GLN A 85 0.64 -12.02 8.34
N TYR A 86 0.73 -11.80 7.01
CA TYR A 86 1.96 -11.30 6.40
C TYR A 86 1.67 -10.22 5.37
N GLN A 87 2.54 -9.22 5.35
CA GLN A 87 2.68 -8.36 4.19
C GLN A 87 3.50 -9.07 3.12
N VAL A 88 2.97 -9.09 1.90
CA VAL A 88 3.67 -9.56 0.70
C VAL A 88 4.50 -8.41 0.15
N LEU A 89 5.78 -8.66 -0.07
CA LEU A 89 6.75 -7.69 -0.55
C LEU A 89 7.35 -8.16 -1.88
N LEU A 90 7.20 -7.35 -2.90
CA LEU A 90 7.80 -7.59 -4.21
C LEU A 90 9.32 -7.59 -4.13
N ARG A 91 9.92 -8.59 -4.75
CA ARG A 91 11.34 -8.68 -5.09
C ARG A 91 11.47 -9.15 -6.53
N LEU A 92 12.45 -8.65 -7.24
CA LEU A 92 12.73 -9.07 -8.60
C LEU A 92 14.19 -9.49 -8.71
N ARG A 93 14.42 -10.74 -9.12
CA ARG A 93 15.77 -11.26 -9.35
C ARG A 93 16.17 -11.06 -10.81
N GLN A 94 17.20 -10.27 -11.02
CA GLN A 94 17.76 -10.04 -12.36
C GLN A 94 18.62 -11.22 -12.82
N ALA A 95 18.94 -11.23 -14.11
CA ALA A 95 19.74 -12.30 -14.71
C ALA A 95 21.16 -12.41 -14.14
N ASP A 96 21.72 -11.31 -13.61
CA ASP A 96 23.03 -11.28 -12.95
C ASP A 96 22.96 -11.72 -11.47
N GLY A 97 21.77 -12.11 -10.98
CA GLY A 97 21.55 -12.53 -9.60
C GLY A 97 21.22 -11.38 -8.64
N THR A 98 21.25 -10.13 -9.08
CA THR A 98 20.86 -8.97 -8.26
C THR A 98 19.40 -9.05 -7.86
N LEU A 99 19.10 -8.84 -6.59
CA LEU A 99 17.74 -8.83 -6.06
C LEU A 99 17.28 -7.39 -5.85
N LEU A 100 16.36 -6.93 -6.69
CA LEU A 100 15.77 -5.60 -6.60
C LEU A 100 14.59 -5.58 -5.62
N SER A 101 14.48 -4.50 -4.88
CA SER A 101 13.36 -4.23 -3.97
C SER A 101 12.16 -3.59 -4.70
N ALA A 102 10.99 -3.63 -4.08
CA ALA A 102 9.81 -2.92 -4.57
C ALA A 102 10.05 -1.43 -4.84
N GLY A 103 10.83 -0.75 -3.97
CA GLY A 103 11.17 0.66 -4.14
C GLY A 103 11.97 0.99 -5.39
N GLN A 104 12.67 0.00 -5.96
CA GLN A 104 13.41 0.13 -7.23
C GLN A 104 12.55 -0.29 -8.42
N VAL A 105 11.77 -1.35 -8.27
CA VAL A 105 10.99 -1.96 -9.37
C VAL A 105 9.71 -1.20 -9.67
N ILE A 106 8.95 -0.79 -8.65
CA ILE A 106 7.63 -0.16 -8.84
C ILE A 106 7.72 1.14 -9.64
N PRO A 107 8.60 2.11 -9.32
CA PRO A 107 8.71 3.33 -10.12
C PRO A 107 9.12 3.06 -11.57
N ALA A 108 9.98 2.06 -11.80
CA ALA A 108 10.38 1.66 -13.14
C ALA A 108 9.22 0.99 -13.90
N ALA A 109 8.44 0.14 -13.25
CA ALA A 109 7.27 -0.52 -13.83
C ALA A 109 6.16 0.49 -14.17
N GLU A 110 5.94 1.49 -13.32
CA GLU A 110 5.01 2.59 -13.61
C GLU A 110 5.46 3.39 -14.82
N ALA A 111 6.74 3.78 -14.87
CA ALA A 111 7.31 4.53 -15.97
C ALA A 111 7.28 3.75 -17.29
N ALA A 112 7.50 2.43 -17.23
CA ALA A 112 7.44 1.53 -18.40
C ALA A 112 6.01 1.08 -18.76
N GLY A 113 4.96 1.51 -18.03
CA GLY A 113 3.58 1.09 -18.26
C GLY A 113 3.30 -0.39 -17.93
N ARG A 114 4.18 -1.04 -17.14
CA ARG A 114 4.13 -2.48 -16.84
C ARG A 114 3.61 -2.80 -15.43
N ILE A 115 3.25 -1.76 -14.66
CA ILE A 115 2.86 -1.95 -13.25
C ILE A 115 1.66 -2.88 -13.08
N ALA A 116 0.64 -2.78 -13.93
CA ALA A 116 -0.55 -3.61 -13.78
C ALA A 116 -0.30 -5.09 -14.12
N ASP A 117 0.62 -5.38 -15.04
CA ASP A 117 1.03 -6.76 -15.34
C ASP A 117 1.83 -7.34 -14.17
N LEU A 118 2.68 -6.51 -13.55
CA LEU A 118 3.47 -6.89 -12.37
C LEU A 118 2.57 -7.13 -11.16
N ASP A 119 1.64 -6.23 -10.88
CA ASP A 119 0.68 -6.34 -9.80
C ASP A 119 -0.18 -7.61 -9.94
N GLN A 120 -0.61 -7.93 -11.16
CA GLN A 120 -1.36 -9.15 -11.42
C GLN A 120 -0.51 -10.40 -11.17
N GLN A 121 0.77 -10.40 -11.54
CA GLN A 121 1.67 -11.52 -11.23
C GLN A 121 1.88 -11.70 -9.72
N VAL A 122 2.09 -10.61 -8.98
CA VAL A 122 2.19 -10.63 -7.52
C VAL A 122 0.93 -11.20 -6.89
N MET A 123 -0.25 -10.74 -7.34
CA MET A 123 -1.53 -11.24 -6.87
C MET A 123 -1.73 -12.72 -7.18
N ASP A 124 -1.36 -13.16 -8.37
CA ASP A 124 -1.45 -14.57 -8.79
C ASP A 124 -0.62 -15.50 -7.89
N HIS A 125 0.61 -15.09 -7.57
CA HIS A 125 1.47 -15.82 -6.62
C HIS A 125 0.89 -15.83 -5.21
N ALA A 126 0.36 -14.70 -4.74
CA ALA A 126 -0.28 -14.61 -3.41
C ALA A 126 -1.50 -15.52 -3.31
N LEU A 127 -2.35 -15.58 -4.36
CA LEU A 127 -3.49 -16.51 -4.41
C LEU A 127 -3.04 -17.97 -4.45
N GLY A 128 -1.93 -18.28 -5.11
CA GLY A 128 -1.33 -19.61 -5.10
C GLY A 128 -0.91 -20.04 -3.69
N LEU A 129 -0.32 -19.15 -2.92
CA LEU A 129 0.04 -19.40 -1.53
C LEU A 129 -1.20 -19.55 -0.64
N LEU A 130 -2.19 -18.69 -0.77
CA LEU A 130 -3.44 -18.80 -0.01
C LEU A 130 -4.15 -20.12 -0.30
N HIS A 131 -4.14 -20.58 -1.54
CA HIS A 131 -4.65 -21.91 -1.91
C HIS A 131 -3.85 -23.03 -1.24
N LEU A 132 -2.53 -22.97 -1.27
CA LEU A 132 -1.65 -23.96 -0.66
C LEU A 132 -1.87 -24.06 0.86
N TYR A 133 -2.08 -22.95 1.53
CA TYR A 133 -2.26 -22.84 2.98
C TYR A 133 -3.73 -22.75 3.43
N GLN A 134 -4.71 -23.07 2.56
CA GLN A 134 -6.15 -22.92 2.86
C GLN A 134 -6.64 -23.73 4.06
N HIS A 135 -5.92 -24.80 4.44
CA HIS A 135 -6.22 -25.64 5.60
C HIS A 135 -5.19 -25.50 6.74
N ALA A 136 -4.35 -24.48 6.68
CA ALA A 136 -3.35 -24.23 7.72
C ALA A 136 -4.01 -23.79 9.03
N SER A 137 -3.36 -24.13 10.13
CA SER A 137 -3.72 -23.67 11.46
C SER A 137 -2.46 -23.11 12.13
N PRO A 138 -2.42 -21.82 12.42
CA PRO A 138 -3.47 -20.80 12.21
C PRO A 138 -3.76 -20.50 10.73
N PRO A 139 -4.97 -19.98 10.40
CA PRO A 139 -5.31 -19.62 9.02
C PRO A 139 -4.42 -18.48 8.51
N LEU A 140 -4.01 -18.57 7.24
CA LEU A 140 -3.14 -17.59 6.60
C LEU A 140 -3.96 -16.42 6.03
N ARG A 141 -3.42 -15.20 6.22
CA ARG A 141 -3.91 -13.97 5.64
C ARG A 141 -2.76 -13.18 5.02
N LEU A 142 -2.95 -12.68 3.79
CA LEU A 142 -1.93 -11.95 3.06
C LEU A 142 -2.39 -10.53 2.71
N PHE A 143 -1.55 -9.56 3.03
CA PHE A 143 -1.70 -8.16 2.63
C PHE A 143 -0.91 -7.94 1.34
N VAL A 144 -1.62 -7.60 0.25
CA VAL A 144 -1.05 -7.45 -1.09
C VAL A 144 -1.31 -6.05 -1.62
N SER A 145 -0.25 -5.28 -1.80
CA SER A 145 -0.35 -3.92 -2.34
C SER A 145 -0.68 -3.94 -3.83
N GLN A 146 -1.53 -3.01 -4.26
CA GLN A 146 -1.94 -2.85 -5.65
C GLN A 146 -1.91 -1.37 -6.05
N SER A 147 -1.52 -1.10 -7.29
CA SER A 147 -1.49 0.26 -7.85
C SER A 147 -2.86 0.70 -8.37
N PRO A 148 -3.16 2.01 -8.40
CA PRO A 148 -4.41 2.53 -8.95
C PRO A 148 -4.64 2.13 -10.42
N ARG A 149 -3.58 2.03 -11.21
CA ARG A 149 -3.67 1.57 -12.61
C ARG A 149 -4.21 0.15 -12.74
N THR A 150 -3.82 -0.71 -11.82
CA THR A 150 -4.32 -2.09 -11.77
C THR A 150 -5.80 -2.10 -11.36
N LEU A 151 -6.14 -1.31 -10.35
CA LEU A 151 -7.51 -1.22 -9.85
C LEU A 151 -8.48 -0.63 -10.87
N ALA A 152 -8.02 0.27 -11.73
CA ALA A 152 -8.82 0.87 -12.81
C ALA A 152 -9.17 -0.10 -13.95
N ARG A 153 -8.55 -1.27 -13.99
CA ARG A 153 -8.84 -2.29 -15.00
C ARG A 153 -10.00 -3.18 -14.55
N ASP A 154 -11.19 -3.02 -15.11
CA ASP A 154 -12.35 -3.89 -14.81
C ASP A 154 -12.00 -5.37 -14.98
N ALA A 155 -11.22 -5.70 -16.00
CA ALA A 155 -10.75 -7.05 -16.27
C ALA A 155 -9.91 -7.65 -15.11
N PHE A 156 -9.19 -6.81 -14.36
CA PHE A 156 -8.42 -7.27 -13.20
C PHE A 156 -9.34 -7.69 -12.04
N ALA A 157 -10.34 -6.89 -11.72
CA ALA A 157 -11.30 -7.23 -10.68
C ALA A 157 -12.10 -8.49 -11.02
N ASP A 158 -12.53 -8.65 -12.30
CA ASP A 158 -13.22 -9.85 -12.78
C ASP A 158 -12.33 -11.08 -12.72
N TRP A 159 -11.07 -10.95 -13.15
CA TRP A 159 -10.07 -12.01 -13.05
C TRP A 159 -9.85 -12.42 -11.58
N LEU A 160 -9.72 -11.46 -10.67
CA LEU A 160 -9.48 -11.74 -9.26
C LEU A 160 -10.65 -12.49 -8.62
N LEU A 161 -11.89 -12.07 -8.89
CA LEU A 161 -13.10 -12.77 -8.42
C LEU A 161 -13.14 -14.22 -8.93
N LYS A 162 -12.87 -14.41 -10.22
CA LYS A 162 -12.80 -15.73 -10.83
C LYS A 162 -11.69 -16.59 -10.21
N ALA A 163 -10.50 -16.03 -10.03
CA ALA A 163 -9.34 -16.74 -9.47
C ALA A 163 -9.58 -17.18 -8.01
N LEU A 164 -10.26 -16.36 -7.20
CA LEU A 164 -10.65 -16.72 -5.82
C LEU A 164 -11.56 -17.96 -5.83
N VAL A 165 -12.56 -17.98 -6.69
CA VAL A 165 -13.52 -19.12 -6.80
C VAL A 165 -12.81 -20.37 -7.32
N GLU A 166 -12.06 -20.27 -8.43
CA GLU A 166 -11.39 -21.40 -9.06
C GLU A 166 -10.34 -22.07 -8.16
N ARG A 167 -9.69 -21.28 -7.30
CA ARG A 167 -8.69 -21.80 -6.36
C ARG A 167 -9.26 -22.17 -4.98
N GLY A 168 -10.54 -21.92 -4.75
CA GLY A 168 -11.17 -22.15 -3.45
C GLY A 168 -10.57 -21.29 -2.32
N VAL A 169 -10.08 -20.10 -2.65
CA VAL A 169 -9.50 -19.16 -1.69
C VAL A 169 -10.60 -18.33 -1.05
N ALA A 170 -10.70 -18.37 0.28
CA ALA A 170 -11.63 -17.53 1.01
C ALA A 170 -11.23 -16.05 0.89
N GLY A 171 -12.15 -15.17 0.48
CA GLY A 171 -11.85 -13.75 0.27
C GLY A 171 -11.26 -13.06 1.51
N GLN A 172 -11.70 -13.44 2.71
CA GLN A 172 -11.19 -12.92 3.98
C GLN A 172 -9.70 -13.24 4.25
N SER A 173 -9.10 -14.15 3.49
CA SER A 173 -7.67 -14.44 3.55
C SER A 173 -6.83 -13.45 2.72
N LEU A 174 -7.47 -12.67 1.85
CA LEU A 174 -6.83 -11.66 1.02
C LEU A 174 -7.19 -10.25 1.51
N ILE A 175 -6.18 -9.47 1.82
CA ILE A 175 -6.29 -8.05 2.11
C ILE A 175 -5.60 -7.27 0.99
N VAL A 176 -6.36 -6.48 0.24
CA VAL A 176 -5.80 -5.55 -0.75
C VAL A 176 -5.33 -4.30 -0.02
N ASP A 177 -4.05 -4.01 -0.14
CA ASP A 177 -3.40 -2.87 0.51
C ASP A 177 -3.33 -1.69 -0.47
N LEU A 178 -3.98 -0.59 -0.07
CA LEU A 178 -4.17 0.64 -0.83
C LEU A 178 -3.37 1.76 -0.17
N ARG A 179 -2.52 2.45 -0.91
CA ARG A 179 -1.80 3.61 -0.35
C ARG A 179 -2.71 4.82 -0.23
N LEU A 180 -2.58 5.55 0.87
CA LEU A 180 -3.37 6.76 1.11
C LEU A 180 -3.27 7.77 -0.02
N ASP A 181 -2.04 8.10 -0.46
CA ASP A 181 -1.82 9.09 -1.53
C ASP A 181 -2.54 8.70 -2.82
N ASP A 182 -2.49 7.42 -3.18
CA ASP A 182 -3.15 6.88 -4.35
C ASP A 182 -4.68 6.90 -4.20
N ALA A 183 -5.18 6.55 -3.01
CA ALA A 183 -6.62 6.55 -2.73
C ALA A 183 -7.20 7.97 -2.72
N LEU A 184 -6.44 8.97 -2.28
CA LEU A 184 -6.87 10.38 -2.34
C LEU A 184 -7.02 10.89 -3.78
N ILE A 185 -6.10 10.48 -4.68
CA ILE A 185 -6.13 10.91 -6.08
C ILE A 185 -7.20 10.13 -6.86
N HIS A 186 -7.36 8.83 -6.59
CA HIS A 186 -8.19 7.90 -7.36
C HIS A 186 -9.39 7.37 -6.57
N ALA A 187 -9.97 8.18 -5.68
CA ALA A 187 -10.99 7.75 -4.72
C ALA A 187 -12.17 6.99 -5.37
N VAL A 188 -12.68 7.47 -6.50
CA VAL A 188 -13.80 6.83 -7.21
C VAL A 188 -13.41 5.45 -7.74
N THR A 189 -12.22 5.31 -8.34
CA THR A 189 -11.71 4.02 -8.84
C THR A 189 -11.53 3.02 -7.71
N VAL A 190 -10.95 3.46 -6.60
CA VAL A 190 -10.72 2.64 -5.41
C VAL A 190 -12.06 2.19 -4.82
N GLU A 191 -13.03 3.11 -4.67
CA GLU A 191 -14.37 2.79 -4.16
C GLU A 191 -15.09 1.74 -5.03
N GLN A 192 -15.09 1.92 -6.36
CA GLN A 192 -15.69 0.98 -7.30
C GLN A 192 -15.04 -0.41 -7.23
N PHE A 193 -13.72 -0.46 -7.16
CA PHE A 193 -12.98 -1.71 -7.00
C PHE A 193 -13.33 -2.41 -5.68
N CYS A 194 -13.32 -1.70 -4.57
CA CYS A 194 -13.68 -2.24 -3.26
C CYS A 194 -15.12 -2.76 -3.25
N ALA A 195 -16.06 -1.99 -3.78
CA ALA A 195 -17.47 -2.39 -3.86
C ALA A 195 -17.68 -3.67 -4.67
N LYS A 196 -16.89 -3.88 -5.72
CA LYS A 196 -16.95 -5.07 -6.58
C LYS A 196 -16.42 -6.33 -5.88
N LEU A 197 -15.39 -6.20 -5.03
CA LEU A 197 -14.73 -7.35 -4.38
C LEU A 197 -15.26 -7.66 -2.97
N MET A 198 -15.81 -6.68 -2.28
CA MET A 198 -16.36 -6.85 -0.92
C MET A 198 -17.35 -8.01 -0.80
N PRO A 199 -18.28 -8.26 -1.74
CA PRO A 199 -19.22 -9.38 -1.65
C PRO A 199 -18.54 -10.75 -1.66
N ALA A 200 -17.34 -10.86 -2.19
CA ALA A 200 -16.52 -12.08 -2.14
C ALA A 200 -15.75 -12.25 -0.81
N GLY A 201 -15.91 -11.31 0.10
CA GLY A 201 -15.25 -11.33 1.41
C GLY A 201 -13.82 -10.76 1.42
N VAL A 202 -13.33 -10.20 0.30
CA VAL A 202 -12.02 -9.54 0.24
C VAL A 202 -12.00 -8.33 1.18
N GLN A 203 -10.91 -8.18 1.93
CA GLN A 203 -10.74 -7.09 2.88
C GLN A 203 -9.76 -6.04 2.33
N PHE A 204 -9.82 -4.84 2.90
CA PHE A 204 -9.02 -3.71 2.43
C PHE A 204 -8.27 -3.05 3.58
N CYS A 205 -7.03 -2.66 3.30
CA CYS A 205 -6.15 -1.91 4.18
C CYS A 205 -5.80 -0.58 3.52
N LEU A 206 -5.94 0.53 4.25
CA LEU A 206 -5.42 1.83 3.82
C LEU A 206 -4.06 2.04 4.49
N SER A 207 -2.99 2.04 3.69
CA SER A 207 -1.61 2.11 4.19
C SER A 207 -0.98 3.49 4.04
N GLN A 208 0.13 3.71 4.75
CA GLN A 208 0.81 5.00 4.87
C GLN A 208 -0.16 6.10 5.34
N PHE A 209 -1.05 5.72 6.28
CA PHE A 209 -2.09 6.62 6.75
C PHE A 209 -1.50 7.76 7.57
N GLU A 210 -1.81 8.97 7.15
CA GLU A 210 -1.60 10.21 7.89
C GLU A 210 -2.93 10.92 8.06
N PRO A 211 -3.25 11.41 9.29
CA PRO A 211 -4.50 12.07 9.54
C PRO A 211 -4.60 13.41 8.81
N GLY A 212 -5.79 13.72 8.38
CA GLY A 212 -6.17 14.93 7.67
C GLY A 212 -7.64 14.85 7.28
N ASP A 213 -8.27 15.96 6.94
CA ASP A 213 -9.71 15.99 6.66
C ASP A 213 -10.08 15.03 5.50
N GLU A 214 -9.32 15.05 4.41
CA GLU A 214 -9.54 14.17 3.25
C GLU A 214 -9.25 12.71 3.58
N ALA A 215 -8.16 12.42 4.30
CA ALA A 215 -7.83 11.07 4.74
C ALA A 215 -8.89 10.50 5.68
N ASN A 216 -9.38 11.30 6.63
CA ASN A 216 -10.45 10.89 7.55
C ASN A 216 -11.79 10.67 6.82
N ALA A 217 -12.07 11.42 5.74
CA ALA A 217 -13.23 11.19 4.89
C ALA A 217 -13.15 9.81 4.20
N LEU A 218 -11.97 9.39 3.71
CA LEU A 218 -11.78 8.08 3.11
C LEU A 218 -12.05 6.93 4.10
N LEU A 219 -11.73 7.09 5.39
CA LEU A 219 -12.08 6.08 6.42
C LEU A 219 -13.59 5.85 6.54
N ALA A 220 -14.40 6.83 6.16
CA ALA A 220 -15.86 6.72 6.19
C ALA A 220 -16.44 6.23 4.84
N GLN A 221 -15.75 6.46 3.75
CA GLN A 221 -16.21 6.16 2.39
C GLN A 221 -15.84 4.74 1.94
N LEU A 222 -14.64 4.29 2.28
CA LEU A 222 -14.14 3.00 1.83
C LEU A 222 -14.50 1.87 2.82
N PRO A 223 -14.83 0.66 2.34
CA PRO A 223 -15.13 -0.50 3.17
C PRO A 223 -13.85 -1.13 3.72
N LEU A 224 -13.11 -0.38 4.52
CA LEU A 224 -11.84 -0.81 5.08
C LEU A 224 -12.03 -1.78 6.25
N SER A 225 -11.05 -2.63 6.47
CA SER A 225 -10.89 -3.46 7.67
C SER A 225 -9.67 -3.06 8.47
N PHE A 226 -8.65 -2.53 7.80
CA PHE A 226 -7.37 -2.19 8.40
C PHE A 226 -6.91 -0.79 7.99
N VAL A 227 -6.14 -0.16 8.89
CA VAL A 227 -5.38 1.06 8.62
C VAL A 227 -3.94 0.83 9.06
N ARG A 228 -2.99 1.01 8.16
CA ARG A 228 -1.56 0.93 8.48
C ARG A 228 -0.99 2.34 8.54
N MET A 229 -0.46 2.69 9.70
CA MET A 229 0.04 4.02 9.98
C MET A 229 1.26 4.37 9.14
N ALA A 230 1.45 5.65 8.83
CA ALA A 230 2.65 6.12 8.15
C ALA A 230 3.91 5.90 8.99
N ASN A 231 5.07 5.82 8.32
CA ASN A 231 6.36 5.50 8.95
C ASN A 231 6.74 6.43 10.11
N ARG A 232 6.32 7.71 10.05
CA ARG A 232 6.67 8.69 11.10
C ARG A 232 6.11 8.33 12.47
N PHE A 233 5.06 7.52 12.53
CA PHE A 233 4.48 7.09 13.80
C PHE A 233 5.32 6.02 14.53
N ALA A 234 6.27 5.38 13.85
CA ALA A 234 7.22 4.48 14.51
C ALA A 234 8.02 5.17 15.63
N ASP A 235 8.29 6.48 15.48
CA ASP A 235 9.04 7.29 16.43
C ASP A 235 8.14 7.95 17.51
N ALA A 236 6.89 7.54 17.64
CA ALA A 236 5.94 8.11 18.61
C ALA A 236 6.43 8.04 20.07
N HIS A 237 7.32 7.07 20.41
CA HIS A 237 7.90 6.95 21.74
C HIS A 237 8.74 8.17 22.15
N GLY A 238 9.41 8.83 21.21
CA GLY A 238 10.24 10.03 21.45
C GLY A 238 9.50 11.36 21.37
N ASN A 239 8.22 11.38 20.94
CA ASN A 239 7.49 12.62 20.67
C ASN A 239 6.04 12.55 21.18
N ALA A 240 5.72 13.33 22.21
CA ALA A 240 4.40 13.36 22.83
C ALA A 240 3.29 13.80 21.84
N ALA A 241 3.57 14.80 20.98
CA ALA A 241 2.58 15.29 20.01
C ALA A 241 2.24 14.21 18.96
N VAL A 242 3.24 13.48 18.46
CA VAL A 242 3.03 12.36 17.53
C VAL A 242 2.25 11.23 18.20
N ARG A 243 2.51 10.97 19.47
CA ARG A 243 1.80 9.96 20.25
C ARG A 243 0.33 10.33 20.48
N ASP A 244 0.04 11.59 20.78
CA ASP A 244 -1.32 12.07 20.97
C ASP A 244 -2.10 12.07 19.65
N GLU A 245 -1.44 12.44 18.55
CA GLU A 245 -2.00 12.33 17.20
C GLU A 245 -2.32 10.86 16.83
N LEU A 246 -1.40 9.92 17.10
CA LEU A 246 -1.60 8.50 16.90
C LEU A 246 -2.83 8.00 17.65
N ARG A 247 -2.98 8.36 18.94
CA ARG A 247 -4.15 8.00 19.74
C ARG A 247 -5.44 8.52 19.15
N GLY A 248 -5.44 9.79 18.70
CA GLY A 248 -6.61 10.36 18.03
C GLY A 248 -7.03 9.59 16.78
N VAL A 249 -6.07 9.12 15.97
CA VAL A 249 -6.35 8.27 14.80
C VAL A 249 -6.90 6.92 15.22
N ILE A 250 -6.31 6.29 16.24
CA ILE A 250 -6.75 4.98 16.74
C ILE A 250 -8.20 5.05 17.22
N ASP A 251 -8.54 6.09 18.01
CA ASP A 251 -9.91 6.28 18.51
C ASP A 251 -10.92 6.42 17.37
N ILE A 252 -10.60 7.22 16.34
CA ILE A 252 -11.44 7.39 15.15
C ILE A 252 -11.62 6.08 14.39
N ALA A 253 -10.57 5.33 14.22
CA ALA A 253 -10.57 4.06 13.48
C ALA A 253 -11.36 2.98 14.26
N HIS A 254 -11.12 2.82 15.56
CA HIS A 254 -11.84 1.87 16.41
C HIS A 254 -13.35 2.16 16.48
N GLN A 255 -13.76 3.44 16.52
CA GLN A 255 -15.18 3.83 16.43
C GLN A 255 -15.85 3.35 15.14
N ARG A 256 -15.05 3.09 14.09
CA ARG A 256 -15.51 2.56 12.80
C ARG A 256 -15.30 1.04 12.66
N GLY A 257 -14.81 0.38 13.69
CA GLY A 257 -14.50 -1.06 13.67
C GLY A 257 -13.26 -1.40 12.85
N LEU A 258 -12.37 -0.43 12.58
CA LEU A 258 -11.12 -0.64 11.85
C LEU A 258 -10.01 -1.06 12.81
N GLN A 259 -9.11 -1.91 12.34
CA GLN A 259 -7.93 -2.36 13.09
C GLN A 259 -6.69 -1.60 12.63
N ILE A 260 -5.85 -1.21 13.58
CA ILE A 260 -4.66 -0.39 13.33
C ILE A 260 -3.39 -1.23 13.33
N ILE A 261 -2.56 -1.00 12.32
CA ILE A 261 -1.24 -1.63 12.18
C ILE A 261 -0.16 -0.56 12.34
N GLY A 262 0.66 -0.68 13.39
CA GLY A 262 1.91 0.06 13.54
C GLY A 262 3.01 -0.62 12.74
N GLN A 263 3.73 0.15 11.91
CA GLN A 263 4.79 -0.41 11.06
C GLN A 263 6.18 0.15 11.39
N ARG A 264 7.23 -0.50 10.87
CA ARG A 264 8.63 -0.15 11.09
C ARG A 264 9.05 -0.14 12.57
N ILE A 265 8.51 -1.09 13.31
CA ILE A 265 8.87 -1.26 14.71
C ILE A 265 10.22 -1.98 14.76
N GLU A 266 11.26 -1.26 15.21
CA GLU A 266 12.65 -1.73 15.19
C GLU A 266 13.22 -1.97 16.58
N ASP A 267 12.59 -1.42 17.61
CA ASP A 267 13.04 -1.53 19.00
C ASP A 267 11.87 -1.74 19.99
N PRO A 268 12.17 -2.28 21.20
CA PRO A 268 11.14 -2.56 22.21
C PRO A 268 10.42 -1.31 22.74
N GLN A 269 11.04 -0.13 22.72
CA GLN A 269 10.42 1.11 23.20
C GLN A 269 9.35 1.56 22.21
N ALA A 270 9.62 1.47 20.90
CA ALA A 270 8.64 1.71 19.86
C ALA A 270 7.46 0.74 19.98
N ALA A 271 7.71 -0.56 20.19
CA ALA A 271 6.67 -1.56 20.39
C ALA A 271 5.79 -1.24 21.61
N ALA A 272 6.40 -0.92 22.75
CA ALA A 272 5.68 -0.56 23.96
C ALA A 272 4.83 0.71 23.76
N ALA A 273 5.35 1.72 23.07
CA ALA A 273 4.60 2.94 22.77
C ALA A 273 3.40 2.69 21.86
N MET A 274 3.54 1.83 20.86
CA MET A 274 2.44 1.39 20.00
C MET A 274 1.36 0.67 20.82
N TRP A 275 1.75 -0.30 21.62
CA TRP A 275 0.84 -1.01 22.51
C TRP A 275 0.07 -0.07 23.44
N MET A 276 0.78 0.80 24.17
CA MET A 276 0.18 1.77 25.08
C MET A 276 -0.73 2.78 24.37
N SER A 277 -0.55 2.99 23.08
CA SER A 277 -1.42 3.84 22.26
C SER A 277 -2.68 3.13 21.76
N GLY A 278 -2.77 1.81 21.90
CA GLY A 278 -3.95 1.02 21.52
C GLY A 278 -3.91 0.45 20.10
N VAL A 279 -2.72 0.30 19.51
CA VAL A 279 -2.54 -0.35 18.19
C VAL A 279 -2.92 -1.82 18.28
N ASP A 280 -3.59 -2.37 17.27
CA ASP A 280 -4.04 -3.78 17.26
C ASP A 280 -2.93 -4.74 16.80
N PHE A 281 -2.10 -4.29 15.84
CA PHE A 281 -1.02 -5.07 15.26
C PHE A 281 0.25 -4.26 15.14
N ILE A 282 1.39 -4.95 15.18
CA ILE A 282 2.69 -4.37 14.84
C ILE A 282 3.41 -5.16 13.77
N GLN A 283 4.26 -4.46 13.02
CA GLN A 283 5.10 -4.99 11.97
C GLN A 283 6.45 -4.29 12.00
N GLY A 284 7.53 -5.02 11.84
CA GLY A 284 8.89 -4.44 11.79
C GLY A 284 9.97 -5.45 12.09
N ASN A 285 11.23 -5.00 12.02
CA ASN A 285 12.39 -5.88 12.21
C ASN A 285 12.53 -6.38 13.66
N LEU A 286 11.90 -5.71 14.64
CA LEU A 286 11.83 -6.20 16.00
C LEU A 286 11.06 -7.54 16.07
N VAL A 287 9.99 -7.66 15.28
CA VAL A 287 9.18 -8.88 15.20
C VAL A 287 9.93 -9.95 14.43
N GLN A 288 10.21 -9.68 13.16
CA GLN A 288 11.01 -10.50 12.26
C GLN A 288 11.45 -9.65 11.05
N THR A 289 12.67 -9.84 10.60
CA THR A 289 13.13 -9.26 9.34
C THR A 289 12.38 -9.88 8.16
N VAL A 290 12.36 -9.14 7.04
CA VAL A 290 11.76 -9.63 5.80
C VAL A 290 12.42 -10.93 5.36
N GLY A 291 11.65 -11.99 5.23
CA GLY A 291 12.08 -13.33 4.85
C GLY A 291 11.44 -13.82 3.55
N LYS A 292 11.92 -14.95 3.03
CA LYS A 292 11.35 -15.61 1.85
C LYS A 292 10.29 -16.66 2.19
N GLU A 293 10.19 -17.04 3.46
CA GLU A 293 9.32 -18.09 3.95
C GLU A 293 8.28 -17.54 4.93
N LEU A 294 7.19 -18.28 5.10
CA LEU A 294 6.10 -17.97 6.03
C LEU A 294 6.33 -18.79 7.32
N ASP A 295 7.46 -18.51 8.00
CA ASP A 295 8.01 -19.35 9.08
C ASP A 295 7.85 -18.74 10.49
N PHE A 296 7.14 -17.62 10.62
CA PHE A 296 6.92 -16.97 11.91
C PHE A 296 5.95 -17.78 12.79
N ASP A 297 6.31 -17.99 14.05
CA ASP A 297 5.45 -18.67 15.03
C ASP A 297 4.48 -17.69 15.70
N PHE A 298 3.28 -17.57 15.12
CA PHE A 298 2.21 -16.71 15.65
C PHE A 298 1.60 -17.24 16.94
N THR A 299 1.80 -18.51 17.29
CA THR A 299 1.17 -19.13 18.47
C THR A 299 1.94 -18.84 19.75
N SER A 300 3.25 -18.65 19.65
CA SER A 300 4.12 -18.31 20.79
C SER A 300 4.50 -16.82 20.85
N ALA A 301 4.09 -16.03 19.87
CA ALA A 301 4.35 -14.60 19.85
C ALA A 301 3.45 -13.88 20.87
N VAL A 302 3.96 -13.72 22.08
CA VAL A 302 3.45 -12.79 23.09
C VAL A 302 4.40 -11.61 23.14
N LEU A 303 3.92 -10.42 22.79
CA LEU A 303 4.68 -9.17 22.79
C LEU A 303 4.61 -8.49 24.15
#